data_c2cd42de952584f0539d4fe24d65c6d0
#
_entry.id   c2cd42de952584f0539d4fe24d65c6d0
#
_cell.length_a   1.000
_cell.length_b   1.000
_cell.length_c   1.000
_cell.angle_alpha   90.00
_cell.angle_beta   90.00
_cell.angle_gamma   90.00
#
_symmetry.space_group_name_H-M   'P 1'
#
loop_
_entity.id
_entity.type
_entity.pdbx_description
1 polymer ?
#
loop_
_entity_poly.entity_id
_entity_poly.type
_entity_poly.pdbx_seq_one_letter_code
_entity_poly.pdbx_strand_id
1 'polypeptide(L)'
;KGVITFLDTPGHAAFTSMRARGAQSTDIVVLVVAADDGVMPQTAEAVQHARAAKVPLIVALNKMDKSDANPDHGKQGLGNLEVIPEEWGGDTPFVPISAKTGMGIDDLLDAILVQAEVMELTAVEDGPASGVVIESSLDRGRGPVATVLVQQGTLKRGDFVVCGIEYGRMRALIDENGKTVQEAGPSIPVQVLGLSGVPESGDDFVVVADERLAREVAAERHALAAAVDRAHAAIERQLQQLVGVDRRQRQVAREAERQAARQQVAVARLHPDGLEALDLQPAAARQHRLVLDAVVRPEAQR
;
A
#
# COMPACT_ATOMS: atom_id res chain seq x y z
N LYS A 1 -2.74 11.15 25.33
CA LYS A 1 -3.69 10.44 24.43
C LYS A 1 -3.14 10.59 23.04
N GLY A 2 -2.80 9.45 22.39
CA GLY A 2 -2.32 9.45 21.02
C GLY A 2 -3.45 9.72 20.01
N VAL A 3 -3.07 10.09 18.79
CA VAL A 3 -3.98 10.15 17.64
C VAL A 3 -3.77 8.88 16.84
N ILE A 4 -4.85 8.23 16.43
CA ILE A 4 -4.81 7.06 15.55
C ILE A 4 -5.46 7.46 14.23
N THR A 5 -4.75 7.28 13.14
CA THR A 5 -5.27 7.53 11.79
C THR A 5 -5.75 6.22 11.18
N PHE A 6 -6.98 6.17 10.76
CA PHE A 6 -7.58 5.03 10.07
C PHE A 6 -7.64 5.27 8.56
N LEU A 7 -7.16 4.30 7.79
CA LEU A 7 -7.33 4.23 6.34
C LEU A 7 -8.38 3.15 6.04
N ASP A 8 -9.61 3.58 5.74
CA ASP A 8 -10.68 2.66 5.38
C ASP A 8 -10.53 2.20 3.91
N THR A 9 -10.73 0.91 3.69
CA THR A 9 -10.67 0.32 2.35
C THR A 9 -11.96 -0.43 2.03
N PRO A 10 -12.53 -0.26 0.82
CA PRO A 10 -13.75 -0.97 0.45
C PRO A 10 -13.56 -2.49 0.45
N GLY A 11 -14.51 -3.23 1.02
CA GLY A 11 -14.46 -4.69 1.13
C GLY A 11 -14.73 -5.46 -0.17
N HIS A 12 -15.27 -4.82 -1.21
CA HIS A 12 -15.63 -5.52 -2.47
C HIS A 12 -14.40 -6.00 -3.24
N ALA A 13 -14.53 -7.15 -3.91
CA ALA A 13 -13.45 -7.77 -4.70
C ALA A 13 -12.83 -6.84 -5.77
N ALA A 14 -13.60 -5.89 -6.30
CA ALA A 14 -13.12 -4.91 -7.27
C ALA A 14 -11.99 -4.00 -6.74
N PHE A 15 -11.81 -3.89 -5.41
CA PHE A 15 -10.87 -2.97 -4.76
C PHE A 15 -9.65 -3.65 -4.15
N THR A 16 -9.23 -4.80 -4.67
CA THR A 16 -8.04 -5.56 -4.23
C THR A 16 -6.78 -4.70 -4.18
N SER A 17 -6.55 -3.87 -5.21
CA SER A 17 -5.37 -3.00 -5.26
C SER A 17 -5.38 -1.90 -4.18
N MET A 18 -6.55 -1.43 -3.76
CA MET A 18 -6.65 -0.47 -2.65
C MET A 18 -6.32 -1.12 -1.32
N ARG A 19 -6.81 -2.36 -1.06
CA ARG A 19 -6.45 -3.13 0.15
C ARG A 19 -4.96 -3.43 0.22
N ALA A 20 -4.36 -3.86 -0.88
CA ALA A 20 -2.93 -4.12 -0.94
C ALA A 20 -2.09 -2.87 -0.64
N ARG A 21 -2.46 -1.71 -1.21
CA ARG A 21 -1.79 -0.44 -0.95
C ARG A 21 -2.03 0.04 0.47
N GLY A 22 -3.27 -0.06 0.97
CA GLY A 22 -3.61 0.25 2.35
C GLY A 22 -2.70 -0.49 3.33
N ALA A 23 -2.58 -1.82 3.19
CA ALA A 23 -1.70 -2.63 4.02
C ALA A 23 -0.21 -2.23 3.92
N GLN A 24 0.27 -1.80 2.75
CA GLN A 24 1.65 -1.34 2.57
C GLN A 24 1.93 0.05 3.17
N SER A 25 0.90 0.84 3.40
CA SER A 25 1.00 2.23 3.85
C SER A 25 0.70 2.40 5.34
N THR A 26 0.33 1.33 6.03
CA THR A 26 -0.08 1.33 7.44
C THR A 26 0.84 0.48 8.29
N ASP A 27 0.87 0.75 9.59
CA ASP A 27 1.69 0.02 10.56
C ASP A 27 0.94 -1.18 11.15
N ILE A 28 -0.40 -1.12 11.22
CA ILE A 28 -1.27 -2.15 11.79
C ILE A 28 -2.50 -2.30 10.88
N VAL A 29 -2.93 -3.53 10.65
CA VAL A 29 -4.17 -3.83 9.93
C VAL A 29 -5.24 -4.31 10.90
N VAL A 30 -6.39 -3.62 10.93
CA VAL A 30 -7.57 -4.08 11.65
C VAL A 30 -8.47 -4.85 10.69
N LEU A 31 -8.57 -6.16 10.89
CA LEU A 31 -9.41 -7.04 10.09
C LEU A 31 -10.78 -7.17 10.73
N VAL A 32 -11.79 -6.59 10.10
CA VAL A 32 -13.18 -6.67 10.59
C VAL A 32 -13.86 -7.91 10.04
N VAL A 33 -14.30 -8.79 10.94
CA VAL A 33 -15.02 -10.02 10.60
C VAL A 33 -16.36 -10.02 11.31
N ALA A 34 -17.43 -10.26 10.56
CA ALA A 34 -18.77 -10.33 11.15
C ALA A 34 -18.97 -11.67 11.86
N ALA A 35 -19.36 -11.64 13.13
CA ALA A 35 -19.55 -12.84 13.94
C ALA A 35 -20.71 -13.73 13.48
N ASP A 36 -21.65 -13.18 12.70
CA ASP A 36 -22.76 -13.90 12.08
C ASP A 36 -22.39 -14.58 10.75
N ASP A 37 -21.50 -13.96 9.95
CA ASP A 37 -21.15 -14.43 8.61
C ASP A 37 -19.85 -15.29 8.59
N GLY A 38 -18.94 -15.06 9.54
CA GLY A 38 -17.65 -15.71 9.60
C GLY A 38 -16.66 -15.24 8.53
N VAL A 39 -15.74 -16.12 8.12
CA VAL A 39 -14.68 -15.80 7.17
C VAL A 39 -15.18 -15.88 5.73
N MET A 40 -15.14 -14.76 5.04
CA MET A 40 -15.52 -14.63 3.63
C MET A 40 -14.29 -14.63 2.72
N PRO A 41 -14.41 -14.85 1.40
CA PRO A 41 -13.27 -14.81 0.47
C PRO A 41 -12.45 -13.52 0.55
N GLN A 42 -13.12 -12.36 0.73
CA GLN A 42 -12.46 -11.06 0.88
C GLN A 42 -11.67 -10.96 2.20
N THR A 43 -12.11 -11.66 3.25
CA THR A 43 -11.39 -11.76 4.52
C THR A 43 -10.06 -12.51 4.32
N ALA A 44 -10.10 -13.64 3.63
CA ALA A 44 -8.90 -14.41 3.30
C ALA A 44 -7.90 -13.60 2.46
N GLU A 45 -8.39 -12.85 1.49
CA GLU A 45 -7.59 -11.95 0.66
C GLU A 45 -6.93 -10.84 1.52
N ALA A 46 -7.67 -10.21 2.44
CA ALA A 46 -7.14 -9.18 3.34
C ALA A 46 -6.02 -9.72 4.25
N VAL A 47 -6.16 -10.94 4.77
CA VAL A 47 -5.09 -11.63 5.52
C VAL A 47 -3.84 -11.82 4.65
N GLN A 48 -3.99 -12.22 3.39
CA GLN A 48 -2.85 -12.38 2.48
C GLN A 48 -2.15 -11.05 2.20
N HIS A 49 -2.89 -9.95 2.04
CA HIS A 49 -2.31 -8.62 1.84
C HIS A 49 -1.54 -8.15 3.06
N ALA A 50 -2.08 -8.31 4.27
CA ALA A 50 -1.37 -7.96 5.51
C ALA A 50 -0.07 -8.77 5.67
N ARG A 51 -0.10 -10.07 5.39
CA ARG A 51 1.09 -10.92 5.41
C ARG A 51 2.13 -10.52 4.36
N ALA A 52 1.69 -10.24 3.14
CA ALA A 52 2.59 -9.79 2.07
C ALA A 52 3.26 -8.46 2.41
N ALA A 53 2.54 -7.57 3.11
CA ALA A 53 3.06 -6.30 3.63
C ALA A 53 3.87 -6.48 4.92
N LYS A 54 3.83 -7.66 5.58
CA LYS A 54 4.45 -7.94 6.88
C LYS A 54 3.94 -7.04 8.00
N VAL A 55 2.67 -6.69 7.94
CA VAL A 55 2.00 -5.83 8.90
C VAL A 55 1.20 -6.71 9.87
N PRO A 56 1.27 -6.49 11.19
CA PRO A 56 0.51 -7.24 12.17
C PRO A 56 -0.99 -7.02 12.01
N LEU A 57 -1.75 -8.05 12.38
CA LEU A 57 -3.20 -8.07 12.33
C LEU A 57 -3.78 -7.92 13.74
N ILE A 58 -4.85 -7.14 13.86
CA ILE A 58 -5.80 -7.18 14.98
C ILE A 58 -7.14 -7.56 14.39
N VAL A 59 -7.81 -8.54 14.95
CA VAL A 59 -9.11 -9.00 14.47
C VAL A 59 -10.23 -8.37 15.30
N ALA A 60 -11.10 -7.61 14.66
CA ALA A 60 -12.32 -7.07 15.24
C ALA A 60 -13.51 -7.96 14.86
N LEU A 61 -14.01 -8.76 15.82
CA LEU A 61 -15.21 -9.59 15.64
C LEU A 61 -16.44 -8.71 15.83
N ASN A 62 -17.00 -8.24 14.72
CA ASN A 62 -18.11 -7.26 14.71
C ASN A 62 -19.49 -7.93 14.73
N LYS A 63 -20.53 -7.13 14.99
CA LYS A 63 -21.92 -7.52 15.08
C LYS A 63 -22.25 -8.39 16.31
N MET A 64 -21.52 -8.22 17.42
CA MET A 64 -21.76 -8.96 18.66
C MET A 64 -23.12 -8.64 19.32
N ASP A 65 -23.80 -7.60 18.83
CA ASP A 65 -25.17 -7.26 19.26
C ASP A 65 -26.27 -8.16 18.68
N LYS A 66 -25.94 -9.02 17.70
CA LYS A 66 -26.89 -9.94 17.10
C LYS A 66 -27.10 -11.20 17.96
N SER A 67 -28.31 -11.74 17.95
CA SER A 67 -28.65 -12.98 18.68
C SER A 67 -28.02 -14.24 18.10
N ASP A 68 -27.61 -14.20 16.83
CA ASP A 68 -26.96 -15.28 16.07
C ASP A 68 -25.45 -15.08 15.96
N ALA A 69 -24.89 -14.11 16.68
CA ALA A 69 -23.47 -13.88 16.74
C ALA A 69 -22.74 -15.11 17.30
N ASN A 70 -21.80 -15.64 16.54
CA ASN A 70 -20.96 -16.78 16.94
C ASN A 70 -19.47 -16.42 16.73
N PRO A 71 -18.80 -15.86 17.74
CA PRO A 71 -17.41 -15.48 17.62
C PRO A 71 -16.47 -16.68 17.37
N ASP A 72 -16.81 -17.88 17.86
CA ASP A 72 -15.99 -19.07 17.67
C ASP A 72 -15.96 -19.51 16.22
N HIS A 73 -17.04 -19.29 15.47
CA HIS A 73 -17.06 -19.56 14.03
C HIS A 73 -16.06 -18.67 13.27
N GLY A 74 -16.00 -17.39 13.63
CA GLY A 74 -15.01 -16.46 13.08
C GLY A 74 -13.57 -16.85 13.44
N LYS A 75 -13.31 -17.20 14.72
CA LYS A 75 -11.99 -17.64 15.20
C LYS A 75 -11.52 -18.93 14.50
N GLN A 76 -12.40 -19.94 14.40
CA GLN A 76 -12.07 -21.20 13.71
C GLN A 76 -11.78 -20.97 12.22
N GLY A 77 -12.58 -20.15 11.54
CA GLY A 77 -12.38 -19.82 10.14
C GLY A 77 -11.03 -19.12 9.89
N LEU A 78 -10.65 -18.18 10.76
CA LEU A 78 -9.36 -17.50 10.70
C LEU A 78 -8.21 -18.41 11.10
N GLY A 79 -8.40 -19.34 12.04
CA GLY A 79 -7.44 -20.38 12.40
C GLY A 79 -7.03 -21.25 11.20
N ASN A 80 -7.97 -21.55 10.28
CA ASN A 80 -7.68 -22.24 9.03
C ASN A 80 -6.79 -21.42 8.06
N LEU A 81 -6.75 -20.11 8.25
CA LEU A 81 -5.85 -19.18 7.57
C LEU A 81 -4.59 -18.89 8.39
N GLU A 82 -4.31 -19.69 9.43
CA GLU A 82 -3.16 -19.51 10.33
C GLU A 82 -3.14 -18.15 11.08
N VAL A 83 -4.31 -17.52 11.26
CA VAL A 83 -4.51 -16.37 12.14
C VAL A 83 -5.06 -16.90 13.45
N ILE A 84 -4.19 -17.10 14.43
CA ILE A 84 -4.48 -17.81 15.67
C ILE A 84 -4.67 -16.79 16.81
N PRO A 85 -5.79 -16.84 17.56
CA PRO A 85 -6.01 -15.98 18.70
C PRO A 85 -4.95 -16.18 19.79
N GLU A 86 -4.62 -15.12 20.53
CA GLU A 86 -3.72 -15.20 21.70
C GLU A 86 -4.20 -16.22 22.73
N GLU A 87 -5.51 -16.32 22.97
CA GLU A 87 -6.11 -17.30 23.89
C GLU A 87 -5.91 -18.77 23.45
N TRP A 88 -5.57 -19.02 22.18
CA TRP A 88 -5.20 -20.36 21.67
C TRP A 88 -3.67 -20.51 21.48
N GLY A 89 -2.90 -19.57 22.03
CA GLY A 89 -1.44 -19.58 21.95
C GLY A 89 -0.85 -18.96 20.68
N GLY A 90 -1.66 -18.18 19.94
CA GLY A 90 -1.20 -17.37 18.81
C GLY A 90 -0.68 -16.01 19.23
N ASP A 91 -0.51 -15.14 18.27
CA ASP A 91 0.04 -13.79 18.40
C ASP A 91 -0.92 -12.68 17.95
N THR A 92 -2.14 -13.04 17.58
CA THR A 92 -3.12 -12.09 17.01
C THR A 92 -4.19 -11.75 18.05
N PRO A 93 -4.36 -10.47 18.41
CA PRO A 93 -5.45 -10.03 19.27
C PRO A 93 -6.81 -10.15 18.56
N PHE A 94 -7.80 -10.71 19.25
CA PHE A 94 -9.19 -10.81 18.79
C PHE A 94 -10.09 -10.02 19.74
N VAL A 95 -10.70 -8.96 19.23
CA VAL A 95 -11.52 -8.05 20.01
C VAL A 95 -13.00 -8.16 19.58
N PRO A 96 -13.91 -8.61 20.47
CA PRO A 96 -15.33 -8.64 20.18
C PRO A 96 -15.91 -7.22 20.24
N ILE A 97 -16.54 -6.76 19.15
CA ILE A 97 -17.11 -5.42 19.04
C ILE A 97 -18.53 -5.42 18.47
N SER A 98 -19.22 -4.33 18.68
CA SER A 98 -20.40 -3.96 17.90
C SER A 98 -20.28 -2.51 17.46
N ALA A 99 -20.02 -2.30 16.20
CA ALA A 99 -19.98 -0.96 15.61
C ALA A 99 -21.33 -0.23 15.73
N LYS A 100 -22.45 -0.99 15.82
CA LYS A 100 -23.79 -0.42 15.96
C LYS A 100 -24.05 0.14 17.35
N THR A 101 -23.59 -0.54 18.40
CA THR A 101 -23.85 -0.15 19.80
C THR A 101 -22.68 0.57 20.44
N GLY A 102 -21.49 0.53 19.82
CA GLY A 102 -20.26 1.05 20.39
C GLY A 102 -19.55 0.09 21.36
N MET A 103 -20.11 -1.11 21.60
CA MET A 103 -19.52 -2.10 22.49
C MET A 103 -18.13 -2.55 21.99
N GLY A 104 -17.14 -2.59 22.88
CA GLY A 104 -15.80 -3.07 22.60
C GLY A 104 -14.94 -2.14 21.72
N ILE A 105 -15.41 -0.95 21.39
CA ILE A 105 -14.63 0.00 20.57
C ILE A 105 -13.42 0.53 21.36
N ASP A 106 -13.61 0.84 22.64
CA ASP A 106 -12.51 1.30 23.50
C ASP A 106 -11.44 0.18 23.66
N ASP A 107 -11.89 -1.07 23.82
CA ASP A 107 -10.99 -2.24 23.90
C ASP A 107 -10.20 -2.42 22.59
N LEU A 108 -10.84 -2.18 21.44
CA LEU A 108 -10.15 -2.22 20.15
C LEU A 108 -9.10 -1.11 20.03
N LEU A 109 -9.42 0.11 20.45
CA LEU A 109 -8.47 1.22 20.46
C LEU A 109 -7.29 0.94 21.39
N ASP A 110 -7.54 0.38 22.58
CA ASP A 110 -6.51 -0.02 23.52
C ASP A 110 -5.61 -1.13 22.95
N ALA A 111 -6.20 -2.14 22.27
CA ALA A 111 -5.43 -3.18 21.60
C ALA A 111 -4.51 -2.62 20.51
N ILE A 112 -4.97 -1.63 19.71
CA ILE A 112 -4.15 -0.95 18.71
C ILE A 112 -2.99 -0.20 19.38
N LEU A 113 -3.24 0.52 20.47
CA LEU A 113 -2.20 1.27 21.19
C LEU A 113 -1.16 0.33 21.80
N VAL A 114 -1.59 -0.77 22.42
CA VAL A 114 -0.69 -1.79 22.96
C VAL A 114 0.18 -2.40 21.87
N GLN A 115 -0.42 -2.74 20.71
CA GLN A 115 0.33 -3.26 19.57
C GLN A 115 1.34 -2.25 19.04
N ALA A 116 0.99 -0.97 18.99
CA ALA A 116 1.89 0.11 18.57
C ALA A 116 3.08 0.27 19.56
N GLU A 117 2.85 0.12 20.87
CA GLU A 117 3.90 0.13 21.89
C GLU A 117 4.83 -1.07 21.76
N VAL A 118 4.28 -2.28 21.56
CA VAL A 118 5.07 -3.51 21.37
C VAL A 118 5.97 -3.41 20.13
N MET A 119 5.49 -2.75 19.09
CA MET A 119 6.26 -2.51 17.86
C MET A 119 7.25 -1.35 17.99
N GLU A 120 7.24 -0.61 19.12
CA GLU A 120 8.05 0.59 19.31
C GLU A 120 7.89 1.61 18.16
N LEU A 121 6.66 1.80 17.66
CA LEU A 121 6.40 2.71 16.56
C LEU A 121 6.78 4.14 16.91
N THR A 122 7.74 4.67 16.19
CA THR A 122 8.25 6.03 16.35
C THR A 122 8.36 6.72 15.01
N ALA A 123 8.16 8.04 14.99
CA ALA A 123 8.37 8.86 13.81
C ALA A 123 9.21 10.09 14.15
N VAL A 124 10.03 10.51 13.22
CA VAL A 124 10.78 11.77 13.34
C VAL A 124 9.83 12.90 12.98
N GLU A 125 9.60 13.84 13.88
CA GLU A 125 8.76 15.01 13.64
C GLU A 125 9.53 16.16 12.97
N ASP A 126 10.81 16.31 13.34
CA ASP A 126 11.66 17.36 12.81
C ASP A 126 12.28 16.95 11.47
N GLY A 127 12.26 17.87 10.50
CA GLY A 127 12.91 17.68 9.20
C GLY A 127 11.94 17.67 8.01
N PRO A 128 12.49 17.40 6.81
CA PRO A 128 11.69 17.35 5.59
C PRO A 128 10.71 16.20 5.65
N ALA A 129 9.46 16.47 5.27
CA ALA A 129 8.43 15.43 5.28
C ALA A 129 8.63 14.41 4.18
N SER A 130 8.29 13.17 4.53
CA SER A 130 8.12 12.06 3.57
C SER A 130 6.91 11.22 3.94
N GLY A 131 6.37 10.49 2.98
CA GLY A 131 5.20 9.66 3.18
C GLY A 131 4.66 9.13 1.86
N VAL A 132 3.36 8.85 1.81
CA VAL A 132 2.72 8.16 0.70
C VAL A 132 1.45 8.87 0.23
N VAL A 133 1.17 8.80 -1.07
CA VAL A 133 -0.09 9.26 -1.67
C VAL A 133 -1.18 8.22 -1.43
N ILE A 134 -2.22 8.61 -0.71
CA ILE A 134 -3.39 7.75 -0.49
C ILE A 134 -4.31 7.76 -1.70
N GLU A 135 -4.68 8.96 -2.14
CA GLU A 135 -5.54 9.17 -3.29
C GLU A 135 -5.17 10.45 -4.03
N SER A 136 -5.54 10.53 -5.29
CA SER A 136 -5.31 11.70 -6.12
C SER A 136 -6.40 11.87 -7.16
N SER A 137 -6.66 13.10 -7.56
CA SER A 137 -7.66 13.41 -8.56
C SER A 137 -7.36 14.75 -9.26
N LEU A 138 -7.98 14.95 -10.42
CA LEU A 138 -7.98 16.24 -11.10
C LEU A 138 -9.28 16.98 -10.78
N ASP A 139 -9.19 17.98 -9.92
CA ASP A 139 -10.33 18.86 -9.61
C ASP A 139 -10.47 19.95 -10.66
N ARG A 140 -11.69 20.22 -11.15
CA ARG A 140 -11.95 21.18 -12.23
C ARG A 140 -11.61 22.63 -11.85
N GLY A 141 -11.64 22.98 -10.57
CA GLY A 141 -11.38 24.34 -10.08
C GLY A 141 -10.00 24.52 -9.45
N ARG A 142 -9.50 23.47 -8.81
CA ARG A 142 -8.26 23.51 -8.00
C ARG A 142 -7.06 22.90 -8.71
N GLY A 143 -7.27 22.16 -9.83
CA GLY A 143 -6.22 21.44 -10.54
C GLY A 143 -5.91 20.07 -9.92
N PRO A 144 -4.65 19.60 -10.04
CA PRO A 144 -4.22 18.36 -9.39
C PRO A 144 -4.34 18.48 -7.85
N VAL A 145 -4.98 17.49 -7.26
CA VAL A 145 -5.21 17.35 -5.81
C VAL A 145 -4.78 15.96 -5.41
N ALA A 146 -4.00 15.85 -4.33
CA ALA A 146 -3.63 14.56 -3.76
C ALA A 146 -3.85 14.59 -2.25
N THR A 147 -4.33 13.48 -1.68
CA THR A 147 -4.32 13.24 -0.24
C THR A 147 -3.07 12.42 0.08
N VAL A 148 -2.21 12.96 0.91
CA VAL A 148 -0.97 12.32 1.33
C VAL A 148 -1.03 11.99 2.82
N LEU A 149 -0.43 10.86 3.20
CA LEU A 149 -0.19 10.51 4.60
C LEU A 149 1.27 10.80 4.91
N VAL A 150 1.51 11.73 5.81
CA VAL A 150 2.86 12.03 6.30
C VAL A 150 3.30 10.87 7.19
N GLN A 151 4.45 10.28 6.91
CA GLN A 151 5.04 9.19 7.71
C GLN A 151 6.20 9.67 8.57
N GLN A 152 6.98 10.63 8.07
CA GLN A 152 8.09 11.24 8.80
C GLN A 152 8.20 12.73 8.45
N GLY A 153 8.81 13.51 9.33
CA GLY A 153 9.02 14.94 9.17
C GLY A 153 7.73 15.74 9.29
N THR A 154 7.81 17.00 8.97
CA THR A 154 6.66 17.92 8.99
C THR A 154 6.52 18.60 7.64
N LEU A 155 5.41 18.33 6.96
CA LEU A 155 5.04 18.97 5.69
C LEU A 155 4.49 20.37 5.96
N LYS A 156 5.06 21.38 5.32
CA LYS A 156 4.65 22.79 5.50
C LYS A 156 4.13 23.39 4.20
N ARG A 157 3.23 24.34 4.35
CA ARG A 157 2.80 25.16 3.22
C ARG A 157 3.99 25.93 2.67
N GLY A 158 4.21 25.85 1.36
CA GLY A 158 5.34 26.47 0.68
C GLY A 158 6.48 25.51 0.34
N ASP A 159 6.50 24.33 0.91
CA ASP A 159 7.50 23.31 0.62
C ASP A 159 7.46 22.86 -0.85
N PHE A 160 8.62 22.50 -1.37
CA PHE A 160 8.73 21.82 -2.65
C PHE A 160 8.67 20.31 -2.43
N VAL A 161 7.79 19.65 -3.16
CA VAL A 161 7.53 18.22 -3.00
C VAL A 161 7.70 17.52 -4.34
N VAL A 162 8.26 16.33 -4.30
CA VAL A 162 8.23 15.35 -5.38
C VAL A 162 7.29 14.22 -4.97
N CYS A 163 6.35 13.88 -5.84
CA CYS A 163 5.30 12.90 -5.62
C CYS A 163 5.26 11.95 -6.81
N GLY A 164 5.82 10.75 -6.67
CA GLY A 164 6.03 9.90 -7.83
C GLY A 164 6.86 10.58 -8.91
N ILE A 165 6.28 10.80 -10.09
CA ILE A 165 6.88 11.52 -11.22
C ILE A 165 6.48 13.00 -11.26
N GLU A 166 5.55 13.42 -10.39
CA GLU A 166 5.05 14.78 -10.31
C GLU A 166 5.83 15.57 -9.25
N TYR A 167 5.86 16.89 -9.39
CA TYR A 167 6.47 17.77 -8.41
C TYR A 167 5.66 19.07 -8.28
N GLY A 168 5.94 19.84 -7.25
CA GLY A 168 5.33 21.15 -7.14
C GLY A 168 5.57 21.84 -5.81
N ARG A 169 5.16 23.10 -5.72
CA ARG A 169 5.16 23.86 -4.50
C ARG A 169 3.81 23.79 -3.81
N MET A 170 3.79 23.37 -2.55
CA MET A 170 2.56 23.23 -1.78
C MET A 170 1.89 24.58 -1.54
N ARG A 171 0.80 24.84 -2.27
CA ARG A 171 0.06 26.11 -2.19
C ARG A 171 -0.89 26.13 -1.00
N ALA A 172 -1.51 25.01 -0.71
CA ALA A 172 -2.40 24.82 0.43
C ALA A 172 -2.32 23.36 0.92
N LEU A 173 -2.48 23.21 2.23
CA LEU A 173 -2.69 21.96 2.94
C LEU A 173 -4.08 22.04 3.55
N ILE A 174 -4.90 21.00 3.36
CA ILE A 174 -6.29 20.98 3.81
C ILE A 174 -6.46 19.70 4.65
N ASP A 175 -6.94 19.86 5.87
CA ASP A 175 -7.20 18.73 6.78
C ASP A 175 -8.46 17.93 6.37
N GLU A 176 -8.76 16.86 7.10
CA GLU A 176 -9.93 16.00 6.89
C GLU A 176 -11.28 16.72 7.13
N ASN A 177 -11.25 17.88 7.80
CA ASN A 177 -12.42 18.74 8.03
C ASN A 177 -12.59 19.81 6.95
N GLY A 178 -11.73 19.83 5.93
CA GLY A 178 -11.74 20.82 4.87
C GLY A 178 -11.16 22.19 5.27
N LYS A 179 -10.45 22.29 6.40
CA LYS A 179 -9.80 23.51 6.85
C LYS A 179 -8.38 23.59 6.33
N THR A 180 -7.96 24.79 5.93
CA THR A 180 -6.56 25.02 5.55
C THR A 180 -5.67 25.04 6.79
N VAL A 181 -4.64 24.19 6.78
CA VAL A 181 -3.61 24.12 7.82
C VAL A 181 -2.28 24.64 7.30
N GLN A 182 -1.36 24.98 8.18
CA GLN A 182 -0.02 25.48 7.80
C GLN A 182 1.00 24.37 7.70
N GLU A 183 0.80 23.31 8.49
CA GLU A 183 1.70 22.16 8.57
C GLU A 183 0.94 20.89 8.92
N ALA A 184 1.55 19.75 8.60
CA ALA A 184 1.07 18.41 8.95
C ALA A 184 2.26 17.55 9.35
N GLY A 185 2.20 16.97 10.55
CA GLY A 185 3.21 16.07 11.11
C GLY A 185 2.95 14.61 10.76
N PRO A 186 3.74 13.67 11.32
CA PRO A 186 3.59 12.25 11.11
C PRO A 186 2.20 11.70 11.47
N SER A 187 1.76 10.69 10.73
CA SER A 187 0.45 10.02 10.85
C SER A 187 -0.75 10.92 10.54
N ILE A 188 -0.54 12.15 10.03
CA ILE A 188 -1.63 13.05 9.68
C ILE A 188 -1.88 12.99 8.16
N PRO A 189 -3.09 12.60 7.73
CA PRO A 189 -3.49 12.70 6.33
C PRO A 189 -3.81 14.16 6.01
N VAL A 190 -3.33 14.63 4.86
CA VAL A 190 -3.59 15.99 4.41
C VAL A 190 -3.75 16.06 2.90
N GLN A 191 -4.75 16.82 2.45
CA GLN A 191 -4.94 17.09 1.04
C GLN A 191 -4.02 18.23 0.61
N VAL A 192 -3.22 18.01 -0.43
CA VAL A 192 -2.23 18.95 -0.95
C VAL A 192 -2.64 19.50 -2.30
N LEU A 193 -2.36 20.79 -2.50
CA LEU A 193 -2.57 21.51 -3.76
C LEU A 193 -1.26 22.12 -4.23
N GLY A 194 -1.00 22.04 -5.54
CA GLY A 194 0.16 22.71 -6.15
C GLY A 194 1.10 21.79 -6.91
N LEU A 195 0.74 20.51 -7.08
CA LEU A 195 1.47 19.56 -7.92
C LEU A 195 1.34 19.92 -9.40
N SER A 196 2.33 19.49 -10.21
CA SER A 196 2.37 19.65 -11.67
C SER A 196 1.35 18.79 -12.40
N GLY A 197 1.02 17.64 -11.84
CA GLY A 197 0.06 16.68 -12.36
C GLY A 197 -0.54 15.83 -11.25
N VAL A 198 -1.25 14.77 -11.62
CA VAL A 198 -1.93 13.87 -10.69
C VAL A 198 -1.02 12.66 -10.44
N PRO A 199 -0.43 12.52 -9.24
CA PRO A 199 0.41 11.37 -8.91
C PRO A 199 -0.43 10.09 -8.83
N GLU A 200 0.21 8.93 -8.87
CA GLU A 200 -0.49 7.67 -8.64
C GLU A 200 -0.69 7.43 -7.13
N SER A 201 -1.84 6.83 -6.77
CA SER A 201 -2.06 6.35 -5.39
C SER A 201 -1.02 5.28 -5.05
N GLY A 202 -0.37 5.41 -3.91
CA GLY A 202 0.75 4.58 -3.48
C GLY A 202 2.12 5.10 -3.89
N ASP A 203 2.20 6.23 -4.60
CA ASP A 203 3.47 6.91 -4.84
C ASP A 203 4.04 7.48 -3.54
N ASP A 204 5.37 7.42 -3.41
CA ASP A 204 6.05 8.10 -2.33
C ASP A 204 6.11 9.61 -2.61
N PHE A 205 5.92 10.40 -1.57
CA PHE A 205 6.26 11.82 -1.62
C PHE A 205 7.43 12.17 -0.71
N VAL A 206 8.18 13.18 -1.09
CA VAL A 206 9.30 13.69 -0.30
C VAL A 206 9.42 15.21 -0.48
N VAL A 207 9.67 15.92 0.62
CA VAL A 207 10.02 17.33 0.60
C VAL A 207 11.49 17.48 0.20
N VAL A 208 11.76 18.41 -0.72
CA VAL A 208 13.11 18.71 -1.21
C VAL A 208 13.45 20.18 -0.98
N ALA A 209 14.75 20.51 -1.04
CA ALA A 209 15.24 21.83 -0.66
C ALA A 209 14.74 22.96 -1.57
N ASP A 210 14.62 22.72 -2.87
CA ASP A 210 14.26 23.73 -3.85
C ASP A 210 13.55 23.17 -5.08
N GLU A 211 13.00 24.07 -5.90
CA GLU A 211 12.27 23.71 -7.12
C GLU A 211 13.15 23.03 -8.17
N ARG A 212 14.43 23.41 -8.26
CA ARG A 212 15.36 22.83 -9.23
C ARG A 212 15.55 21.34 -8.94
N LEU A 213 15.84 21.02 -7.69
CA LEU A 213 16.00 19.63 -7.25
C LEU A 213 14.71 18.85 -7.44
N ALA A 214 13.53 19.43 -7.11
CA ALA A 214 12.25 18.80 -7.34
C ALA A 214 12.05 18.40 -8.80
N ARG A 215 12.38 19.32 -9.71
CA ARG A 215 12.26 19.10 -11.16
C ARG A 215 13.26 18.06 -11.68
N GLU A 216 14.50 18.08 -11.22
CA GLU A 216 15.52 17.11 -11.59
C GLU A 216 15.10 15.69 -11.17
N VAL A 217 14.74 15.50 -9.91
CA VAL A 217 14.29 14.19 -9.39
C VAL A 217 13.04 13.69 -10.11
N ALA A 218 12.05 14.54 -10.33
CA ALA A 218 10.84 14.19 -11.07
C ALA A 218 11.17 13.79 -12.52
N ALA A 219 12.05 14.50 -13.19
CA ALA A 219 12.48 14.19 -14.56
C ALA A 219 13.21 12.84 -14.64
N GLU A 220 14.10 12.53 -13.68
CA GLU A 220 14.79 11.24 -13.61
C GLU A 220 13.81 10.10 -13.37
N ARG A 221 12.87 10.25 -12.42
CA ARG A 221 11.82 9.27 -12.16
C ARG A 221 10.94 9.05 -13.39
N HIS A 222 10.57 10.12 -14.09
CA HIS A 222 9.80 10.04 -15.34
C HIS A 222 10.57 9.30 -16.44
N ALA A 223 11.86 9.58 -16.60
CA ALA A 223 12.73 8.89 -17.57
C ALA A 223 12.83 7.40 -17.25
N LEU A 224 12.97 7.05 -15.97
CA LEU A 224 13.01 5.66 -15.51
C LEU A 224 11.68 4.94 -15.75
N ALA A 225 10.54 5.55 -15.42
CA ALA A 225 9.21 5.01 -15.68
C ALA A 225 9.01 4.75 -17.19
N ALA A 226 9.36 5.71 -18.04
CA ALA A 226 9.29 5.55 -19.48
C ALA A 226 10.25 4.47 -20.03
N ALA A 227 11.39 4.22 -19.37
CA ALA A 227 12.30 3.13 -19.73
C ALA A 227 11.70 1.77 -19.38
N VAL A 228 11.05 1.66 -18.22
CA VAL A 228 10.33 0.45 -17.78
C VAL A 228 9.18 0.13 -18.72
N ASP A 229 8.38 1.12 -19.11
CA ASP A 229 7.27 0.94 -20.06
C ASP A 229 7.77 0.48 -21.45
N ARG A 230 8.88 1.05 -21.93
CA ARG A 230 9.50 0.59 -23.19
C ARG A 230 10.01 -0.86 -23.10
N ALA A 231 10.59 -1.24 -21.96
CA ALA A 231 11.03 -2.62 -21.74
C ALA A 231 9.84 -3.59 -21.73
N HIS A 232 8.75 -3.24 -21.03
CA HIS A 232 7.50 -4.01 -21.04
C HIS A 232 6.94 -4.18 -22.44
N ALA A 233 6.82 -3.08 -23.21
CA ALA A 233 6.32 -3.14 -24.57
C ALA A 233 7.23 -3.96 -25.50
N ALA A 234 8.53 -4.02 -25.26
CA ALA A 234 9.45 -4.89 -25.98
C ALA A 234 9.24 -6.36 -25.65
N ILE A 235 9.09 -6.69 -24.35
CA ILE A 235 8.80 -8.04 -23.87
C ILE A 235 7.44 -8.51 -24.39
N GLU A 236 6.41 -7.69 -24.31
CA GLU A 236 5.10 -8.02 -24.87
C GLU A 236 5.15 -8.33 -26.37
N ARG A 237 5.90 -7.57 -27.14
CA ARG A 237 6.11 -7.84 -28.58
C ARG A 237 6.82 -9.16 -28.81
N GLN A 238 7.82 -9.49 -27.99
CA GLN A 238 8.56 -10.74 -28.08
C GLN A 238 7.69 -11.94 -27.70
N LEU A 239 6.84 -11.81 -26.66
CA LEU A 239 5.85 -12.83 -26.28
C LEU A 239 4.75 -13.03 -27.34
N GLN A 240 4.33 -11.95 -28.03
CA GLN A 240 3.37 -12.06 -29.14
C GLN A 240 3.95 -12.78 -30.35
N GLN A 241 5.26 -12.74 -30.56
CA GLN A 241 5.95 -13.47 -31.62
C GLN A 241 6.12 -14.96 -31.31
N LEU A 242 6.06 -15.35 -30.04
CA LEU A 242 6.07 -16.75 -29.60
C LEU A 242 4.66 -17.34 -29.77
N VAL A 243 4.42 -17.92 -30.95
CA VAL A 243 3.14 -18.50 -31.35
C VAL A 243 2.71 -19.62 -30.40
N GLY A 244 1.49 -19.53 -29.83
CA GLY A 244 0.85 -20.64 -29.15
C GLY A 244 0.52 -20.46 -27.66
N VAL A 245 0.82 -19.31 -27.07
CA VAL A 245 0.50 -19.09 -25.66
C VAL A 245 -0.98 -18.72 -25.47
N ASP A 246 -1.73 -19.55 -24.74
CA ASP A 246 -3.14 -19.34 -24.40
C ASP A 246 -3.36 -17.97 -23.70
N ARG A 247 -4.55 -17.39 -23.93
CA ARG A 247 -4.92 -16.07 -23.35
C ARG A 247 -4.75 -16.02 -21.83
N ARG A 248 -5.02 -17.10 -21.11
CA ARG A 248 -4.82 -17.19 -19.65
C ARG A 248 -3.35 -17.12 -19.24
N GLN A 249 -2.46 -17.80 -19.97
CA GLN A 249 -1.01 -17.75 -19.73
C GLN A 249 -0.44 -16.36 -20.02
N ARG A 250 -0.98 -15.66 -21.02
CA ARG A 250 -0.61 -14.26 -21.32
C ARG A 250 -0.99 -13.29 -20.20
N GLN A 251 -2.14 -13.48 -19.57
CA GLN A 251 -2.59 -12.64 -18.49
C GLN A 251 -1.74 -12.81 -17.22
N VAL A 252 -1.45 -14.06 -16.86
CA VAL A 252 -0.57 -14.37 -15.70
C VAL A 252 0.86 -13.85 -15.92
N ALA A 253 1.41 -13.99 -17.14
CA ALA A 253 2.72 -13.44 -17.47
C ALA A 253 2.76 -11.91 -17.34
N ARG A 254 1.74 -11.20 -17.82
CA ARG A 254 1.62 -9.73 -17.70
C ARG A 254 1.55 -9.25 -16.25
N GLU A 255 0.84 -9.97 -15.39
CA GLU A 255 0.75 -9.65 -13.96
C GLU A 255 2.10 -9.87 -13.25
N ALA A 256 2.78 -10.98 -13.53
CA ALA A 256 4.10 -11.28 -12.99
C ALA A 256 5.15 -10.25 -13.44
N GLU A 257 5.12 -9.82 -14.69
CA GLU A 257 6.03 -8.80 -15.23
C GLU A 257 5.79 -7.41 -14.63
N ARG A 258 4.54 -7.00 -14.47
CA ARG A 258 4.20 -5.75 -13.78
C ARG A 258 4.68 -5.76 -12.33
N GLN A 259 4.58 -6.90 -11.68
CA GLN A 259 5.05 -7.05 -10.30
C GLN A 259 6.59 -7.01 -10.22
N ALA A 260 7.30 -7.66 -11.14
CA ALA A 260 8.75 -7.63 -11.22
C ALA A 260 9.30 -6.22 -11.50
N ALA A 261 8.67 -5.49 -12.42
CA ALA A 261 9.07 -4.11 -12.72
C ALA A 261 8.81 -3.15 -11.56
N ARG A 262 7.69 -3.30 -10.84
CA ARG A 262 7.42 -2.52 -9.62
C ARG A 262 8.46 -2.80 -8.53
N GLN A 263 8.89 -4.05 -8.37
CA GLN A 263 9.97 -4.40 -7.44
C GLN A 263 11.31 -3.77 -7.84
N GLN A 264 11.66 -3.72 -9.13
CA GLN A 264 12.88 -3.05 -9.61
C GLN A 264 12.83 -1.54 -9.39
N VAL A 265 11.69 -0.90 -9.61
CA VAL A 265 11.48 0.53 -9.30
C VAL A 265 11.54 0.78 -7.80
N ALA A 266 11.00 -0.12 -6.97
CA ALA A 266 11.09 -0.02 -5.51
C ALA A 266 12.55 -0.13 -5.01
N VAL A 267 13.34 -1.05 -5.58
CA VAL A 267 14.77 -1.19 -5.24
C VAL A 267 15.57 0.05 -5.66
N ALA A 268 15.28 0.65 -6.83
CA ALA A 268 15.90 1.92 -7.27
C ALA A 268 15.49 3.12 -6.37
N ARG A 269 14.32 3.05 -5.71
CA ARG A 269 13.86 4.06 -4.73
C ARG A 269 14.60 3.98 -3.40
N LEU A 270 15.08 2.80 -3.00
CA LEU A 270 15.75 2.58 -1.71
C LEU A 270 17.23 2.97 -1.67
N HIS A 271 17.88 3.24 -2.83
CA HIS A 271 19.28 3.60 -2.91
C HIS A 271 19.51 4.81 -3.82
N PRO A 272 19.20 6.04 -3.36
CA PRO A 272 19.43 7.25 -4.16
C PRO A 272 20.91 7.55 -4.40
N ASP A 273 21.84 7.03 -3.58
CA ASP A 273 23.28 7.33 -3.66
C ASP A 273 24.09 6.30 -4.46
N GLY A 274 23.45 5.32 -5.11
CA GLY A 274 24.11 4.16 -5.73
C GLY A 274 23.99 4.06 -7.25
N LEU A 275 23.75 5.16 -7.98
CA LEU A 275 23.67 5.16 -9.46
C LEU A 275 25.04 5.24 -10.15
N GLU A 276 26.12 4.72 -9.54
CA GLU A 276 27.27 4.31 -10.34
C GLU A 276 27.00 2.92 -10.90
N ALA A 277 26.73 2.90 -12.22
CA ALA A 277 26.81 1.74 -13.12
C ALA A 277 26.50 0.38 -12.48
N LEU A 278 25.27 0.17 -12.01
CA LEU A 278 24.73 -1.17 -11.97
C LEU A 278 24.58 -1.62 -13.42
N ASP A 279 25.56 -2.43 -13.82
CA ASP A 279 25.54 -3.21 -15.05
C ASP A 279 24.22 -4.01 -15.06
N LEU A 280 23.18 -3.44 -15.67
CA LEU A 280 21.84 -4.01 -15.80
C LEU A 280 21.87 -5.20 -16.77
N GLN A 281 22.80 -6.09 -16.55
CA GLN A 281 22.80 -7.41 -17.12
C GLN A 281 21.98 -8.37 -16.25
N PRO A 282 21.17 -9.16 -16.84
CA PRO A 282 19.78 -9.45 -16.53
C PRO A 282 19.66 -10.56 -15.50
N ALA A 283 19.45 -10.20 -14.23
CA ALA A 283 18.80 -11.11 -13.29
C ALA A 283 17.38 -11.50 -13.80
N ALA A 284 16.70 -10.60 -14.50
CA ALA A 284 15.45 -10.86 -15.20
C ALA A 284 15.58 -11.97 -16.26
N ALA A 285 16.69 -12.03 -17.01
CA ALA A 285 16.89 -13.08 -18.00
C ALA A 285 17.10 -14.47 -17.37
N ARG A 286 17.62 -14.55 -16.14
CA ARG A 286 17.76 -15.85 -15.43
C ARG A 286 16.45 -16.30 -14.81
N GLN A 287 15.64 -15.39 -14.27
CA GLN A 287 14.30 -15.72 -13.77
C GLN A 287 13.32 -15.99 -14.92
N HIS A 288 13.43 -15.26 -16.05
CA HIS A 288 12.67 -15.58 -17.27
C HIS A 288 12.99 -16.95 -17.83
N ARG A 289 14.24 -17.40 -17.77
CA ARG A 289 14.62 -18.74 -18.24
C ARG A 289 14.01 -19.83 -17.35
N LEU A 290 13.91 -19.60 -16.04
CA LEU A 290 13.26 -20.53 -15.10
C LEU A 290 11.74 -20.55 -15.27
N VAL A 291 11.10 -19.42 -15.55
CA VAL A 291 9.65 -19.35 -15.82
C VAL A 291 9.31 -19.89 -17.20
N LEU A 292 10.14 -19.65 -18.21
CA LEU A 292 9.99 -20.25 -19.55
C LEU A 292 10.23 -21.78 -19.53
N ASP A 293 11.23 -22.27 -18.81
CA ASP A 293 11.45 -23.72 -18.65
C ASP A 293 10.34 -24.42 -17.86
N ALA A 294 9.69 -23.73 -16.92
CA ALA A 294 8.53 -24.25 -16.19
C ALA A 294 7.23 -24.25 -17.02
N VAL A 295 7.10 -23.30 -17.96
CA VAL A 295 5.90 -23.15 -18.81
C VAL A 295 5.98 -23.97 -20.10
N VAL A 296 7.19 -24.26 -20.57
CA VAL A 296 7.43 -24.97 -21.86
C VAL A 296 7.62 -26.48 -21.70
N ARG A 297 7.73 -27.03 -20.46
CA ARG A 297 7.88 -28.47 -20.24
C ARG A 297 6.79 -29.09 -19.35
N PRO A 298 5.56 -29.27 -19.81
CA PRO A 298 4.63 -30.14 -19.10
C PRO A 298 4.58 -31.57 -19.59
N GLU A 299 5.27 -32.01 -20.68
CA GLU A 299 5.16 -33.36 -21.21
C GLU A 299 6.48 -33.90 -21.79
N ALA A 300 7.38 -34.34 -20.92
CA ALA A 300 8.41 -35.28 -21.30
C ALA A 300 8.92 -36.10 -20.11
N GLN A 301 8.02 -36.82 -19.46
CA GLN A 301 8.34 -38.00 -18.69
C GLN A 301 7.14 -38.97 -18.80
N ARG A 302 7.17 -39.80 -19.82
CA ARG A 302 6.72 -41.20 -19.80
C ARG A 302 7.79 -42.05 -20.40
#